data_8613d75e042ae08e5cf0d03d14559340
#
_entry.id   8613d75e042ae08e5cf0d03d14559340
#
_cell.length_a   1.000
_cell.length_b   1.000
_cell.length_c   1.000
_cell.angle_alpha   90.00
_cell.angle_beta   90.00
_cell.angle_gamma   90.00
#
_symmetry.space_group_name_H-M   'P 1'
#
loop_
_entity.id
_entity.type
_entity.pdbx_description
1 polymer ?
#
loop_
_entity_poly.entity_id
_entity_poly.type
_entity_poly.pdbx_seq_one_letter_code
_entity_poly.pdbx_strand_id
1 'polypeptide(L)'
;KRELRGVEAARELIRTAGYPTPKEAIHLVEDGNVMGLNVTAMDVRKAFEVDSVHGITPAMSKGKGVNRRVHRLQTDDDLKIGVVKQQLYSDVMHCDDRKFLVSVAEPLHVTMSTPIERETVHCLGTALQEHIDTLREKGFNTVRVHCDPQRALEALSGRFPGTEIDTQGAGDHLSIVDNKIRRIKELMRCVRSDLPWPMPPSLIPELVAYAV
;
A
#
# COMPACT_ATOMS: atom_id res chain seq x y z
N LYS A 1 21.69 -23.45 -19.28
CA LYS A 1 21.39 -23.74 -17.85
C LYS A 1 21.64 -22.52 -16.92
N ARG A 2 22.76 -21.77 -17.08
CA ARG A 2 23.05 -20.58 -16.25
C ARG A 2 22.02 -19.46 -16.50
N GLU A 3 21.70 -19.23 -17.76
CA GLU A 3 20.78 -18.18 -18.21
C GLU A 3 19.35 -18.40 -17.68
N LEU A 4 18.84 -19.65 -17.71
CA LEU A 4 17.54 -19.98 -17.13
C LEU A 4 17.49 -19.73 -15.61
N ARG A 5 18.57 -20.08 -14.89
CA ARG A 5 18.65 -19.82 -13.44
C ARG A 5 18.70 -18.33 -13.13
N GLY A 6 19.35 -17.51 -13.94
CA GLY A 6 19.38 -16.06 -13.80
C GLY A 6 18.00 -15.44 -13.98
N VAL A 7 17.25 -15.87 -15.00
CA VAL A 7 15.87 -15.41 -15.23
C VAL A 7 14.92 -15.83 -14.11
N GLU A 8 15.02 -17.08 -13.62
CA GLU A 8 14.24 -17.55 -12.49
C GLU A 8 14.54 -16.75 -11.20
N ALA A 9 15.82 -16.50 -10.92
CA ALA A 9 16.22 -15.69 -9.78
C ALA A 9 15.75 -14.23 -9.93
N ALA A 10 15.73 -13.68 -11.15
CA ALA A 10 15.17 -12.36 -11.41
C ALA A 10 13.65 -12.31 -11.18
N ARG A 11 12.91 -13.36 -11.54
CA ARG A 11 11.47 -13.48 -11.23
C ARG A 11 11.22 -13.52 -9.74
N GLU A 12 12.02 -14.28 -9.01
CA GLU A 12 11.94 -14.33 -7.54
C GLU A 12 12.20 -12.95 -6.92
N LEU A 13 13.21 -12.24 -7.41
CA LEU A 13 13.47 -10.85 -7.01
C LEU A 13 12.25 -9.95 -7.28
N ILE A 14 11.64 -10.02 -8.47
CA ILE A 14 10.49 -9.22 -8.85
C ILE A 14 9.32 -9.47 -7.90
N ARG A 15 9.04 -10.73 -7.55
CA ARG A 15 7.98 -11.12 -6.59
C ARG A 15 8.28 -10.58 -5.20
N THR A 16 9.48 -10.85 -4.69
CA THR A 16 9.89 -10.47 -3.33
C THR A 16 9.94 -8.95 -3.16
N ALA A 17 10.32 -8.21 -4.21
CA ALA A 17 10.35 -6.75 -4.20
C ALA A 17 8.97 -6.10 -4.43
N GLY A 18 7.88 -6.88 -4.47
CA GLY A 18 6.52 -6.37 -4.62
C GLY A 18 6.21 -5.87 -6.02
N TYR A 19 6.67 -6.59 -7.05
CA TYR A 19 6.42 -6.29 -8.47
C TYR A 19 6.84 -4.87 -8.89
N PRO A 20 8.12 -4.51 -8.71
CA PRO A 20 8.63 -3.22 -9.16
C PRO A 20 8.54 -3.09 -10.68
N THR A 21 8.57 -1.86 -11.18
CA THR A 21 8.71 -1.63 -12.62
C THR A 21 10.06 -2.15 -13.13
N PRO A 22 10.21 -2.45 -14.44
CA PRO A 22 11.48 -2.91 -15.00
C PRO A 22 12.67 -2.01 -14.65
N LYS A 23 12.44 -0.69 -14.65
CA LYS A 23 13.45 0.31 -14.31
C LYS A 23 13.83 0.25 -12.82
N GLU A 24 12.86 0.14 -11.92
CA GLU A 24 13.11 0.00 -10.48
C GLU A 24 13.82 -1.32 -10.16
N ALA A 25 13.41 -2.44 -10.79
CA ALA A 25 14.06 -3.73 -10.59
C ALA A 25 15.52 -3.73 -11.06
N ILE A 26 15.82 -3.05 -12.16
CA ILE A 26 17.20 -2.89 -12.65
C ILE A 26 18.01 -2.06 -11.65
N HIS A 27 17.50 -0.94 -11.15
CA HIS A 27 18.16 -0.13 -10.14
C HIS A 27 18.44 -0.90 -8.84
N LEU A 28 17.49 -1.73 -8.37
CA LEU A 28 17.72 -2.59 -7.19
C LEU A 28 18.95 -3.48 -7.34
N VAL A 29 19.19 -4.00 -8.56
CA VAL A 29 20.33 -4.87 -8.85
C VAL A 29 21.61 -4.06 -9.03
N GLU A 30 21.57 -2.94 -9.78
CA GLU A 30 22.73 -2.10 -10.09
C GLU A 30 23.24 -1.37 -8.85
N ASP A 31 22.37 -0.93 -7.96
CA ASP A 31 22.70 -0.25 -6.71
C ASP A 31 23.21 -1.20 -5.60
N GLY A 32 23.25 -2.51 -5.87
CA GLY A 32 23.71 -3.52 -4.91
C GLY A 32 22.78 -3.69 -3.69
N ASN A 33 21.54 -3.22 -3.78
CA ASN A 33 20.55 -3.30 -2.68
C ASN A 33 20.00 -4.72 -2.46
N VAL A 34 20.42 -5.69 -3.28
CA VAL A 34 19.98 -7.09 -3.19
C VAL A 34 21.16 -7.96 -2.81
N MET A 35 21.17 -8.44 -1.57
CA MET A 35 22.21 -9.36 -1.09
C MET A 35 21.79 -10.83 -1.31
N GLY A 36 22.75 -11.67 -1.72
CA GLY A 36 22.56 -13.12 -1.78
C GLY A 36 21.90 -13.67 -3.05
N LEU A 37 21.47 -12.82 -3.99
CA LEU A 37 20.97 -13.24 -5.30
C LEU A 37 21.98 -12.96 -6.40
N ASN A 38 22.40 -13.98 -7.16
CA ASN A 38 23.20 -13.85 -8.36
C ASN A 38 22.32 -13.46 -9.56
N VAL A 39 21.82 -12.22 -9.55
CA VAL A 39 20.97 -11.66 -10.60
C VAL A 39 21.67 -10.48 -11.24
N THR A 40 21.63 -10.38 -12.56
CA THR A 40 22.14 -9.26 -13.32
C THR A 40 21.00 -8.41 -13.89
N ALA A 41 21.28 -7.15 -14.23
CA ALA A 41 20.33 -6.29 -14.94
C ALA A 41 19.81 -6.92 -16.26
N MET A 42 20.64 -7.76 -16.91
CA MET A 42 20.26 -8.49 -18.11
C MET A 42 19.24 -9.60 -17.80
N ASP A 43 19.39 -10.33 -16.68
CA ASP A 43 18.44 -11.36 -16.25
C ASP A 43 17.10 -10.73 -15.93
N VAL A 44 17.10 -9.55 -15.28
CA VAL A 44 15.86 -8.77 -15.02
C VAL A 44 15.18 -8.37 -16.32
N ARG A 45 15.91 -7.83 -17.30
CA ARG A 45 15.34 -7.47 -18.62
C ARG A 45 14.70 -8.68 -19.29
N LYS A 46 15.41 -9.82 -19.32
CA LYS A 46 14.90 -11.07 -19.90
C LYS A 46 13.68 -11.60 -19.16
N ALA A 47 13.64 -11.51 -17.82
CA ALA A 47 12.45 -11.90 -17.06
C ALA A 47 11.23 -11.09 -17.48
N PHE A 48 11.35 -9.77 -17.61
CA PHE A 48 10.25 -8.92 -18.09
C PHE A 48 9.86 -9.18 -19.54
N GLU A 49 10.80 -9.48 -20.43
CA GLU A 49 10.52 -9.85 -21.83
C GLU A 49 9.71 -11.15 -21.93
N VAL A 50 10.11 -12.17 -21.19
CA VAL A 50 9.38 -13.45 -21.15
C VAL A 50 8.02 -13.30 -20.51
N ASP A 51 7.91 -12.55 -19.42
CA ASP A 51 6.65 -12.36 -18.68
C ASP A 51 5.70 -11.37 -19.40
N SER A 52 6.20 -10.56 -20.36
CA SER A 52 5.34 -9.73 -21.20
C SER A 52 4.36 -10.57 -22.05
N VAL A 53 4.74 -11.81 -22.35
CA VAL A 53 3.91 -12.78 -23.08
C VAL A 53 2.86 -13.44 -22.16
N HIS A 54 3.11 -13.50 -20.83
CA HIS A 54 2.31 -14.24 -19.86
C HIS A 54 1.44 -13.39 -18.91
N GLY A 55 1.38 -12.06 -19.09
CA GLY A 55 0.34 -11.25 -18.43
C GLY A 55 0.75 -10.42 -17.23
N ILE A 56 1.94 -10.57 -16.64
CA ILE A 56 2.39 -9.73 -15.51
C ILE A 56 2.68 -8.29 -15.97
N THR A 57 3.36 -8.14 -17.10
CA THR A 57 3.73 -6.83 -17.66
C THR A 57 2.54 -5.96 -18.07
N PRO A 58 1.42 -6.48 -18.64
CA PRO A 58 0.25 -5.66 -18.93
C PRO A 58 -0.47 -5.13 -17.68
N ALA A 59 -0.44 -5.89 -16.58
CA ALA A 59 -1.02 -5.45 -15.32
C ALA A 59 -0.19 -4.31 -14.69
N MET A 60 1.14 -4.36 -14.84
CA MET A 60 2.09 -3.35 -14.36
C MET A 60 2.16 -2.13 -15.29
N SER A 61 2.04 -2.30 -16.62
CA SER A 61 2.16 -1.22 -17.60
C SER A 61 0.97 -0.26 -17.64
N LYS A 62 -0.16 -0.61 -17.03
CA LYS A 62 -1.32 0.29 -16.88
C LYS A 62 -1.14 1.31 -15.76
N GLY A 63 -0.17 1.14 -14.88
CA GLY A 63 0.24 2.15 -13.92
C GLY A 63 1.12 3.19 -14.62
N LYS A 64 0.61 4.40 -14.88
CA LYS A 64 1.46 5.53 -15.27
C LYS A 64 2.53 5.70 -14.19
N GLY A 65 3.81 5.58 -14.58
CA GLY A 65 4.92 5.81 -13.69
C GLY A 65 4.80 7.19 -13.03
N VAL A 66 4.46 7.20 -11.77
CA VAL A 66 4.50 8.41 -10.98
C VAL A 66 5.96 8.64 -10.62
N ASN A 67 6.52 9.76 -11.08
CA ASN A 67 7.84 10.21 -10.61
C ASN A 67 7.78 10.29 -9.09
N ARG A 68 8.34 9.30 -8.41
CA ARG A 68 8.55 9.39 -6.98
C ARG A 68 9.52 10.54 -6.73
N ARG A 69 9.02 11.63 -6.17
CA ARG A 69 9.90 12.46 -5.35
C ARG A 69 10.33 11.56 -4.20
N VAL A 70 11.61 11.22 -4.18
CA VAL A 70 12.23 10.63 -2.98
C VAL A 70 12.04 11.67 -1.89
N HIS A 71 11.09 11.45 -0.99
CA HIS A 71 11.05 12.24 0.23
C HIS A 71 12.38 11.98 0.92
N ARG A 72 13.20 13.03 1.05
CA ARG A 72 14.38 12.96 1.90
C ARG A 72 13.89 12.46 3.26
N LEU A 73 14.52 11.42 3.74
CA LEU A 73 14.37 11.01 5.14
C LEU A 73 14.55 12.27 5.98
N GLN A 74 13.53 12.60 6.75
CA GLN A 74 13.60 13.69 7.72
C GLN A 74 14.76 13.37 8.66
N THR A 75 15.46 14.41 9.09
CA THR A 75 16.58 14.24 10.04
C THR A 75 16.08 13.61 11.34
N ASP A 76 16.97 12.94 12.09
CA ASP A 76 16.64 12.28 13.37
C ASP A 76 15.90 13.20 14.36
N ASP A 77 16.10 14.51 14.27
CA ASP A 77 15.41 15.49 15.13
C ASP A 77 13.95 15.72 14.70
N ASP A 78 13.64 15.67 13.41
CA ASP A 78 12.27 15.72 12.91
C ASP A 78 11.50 14.46 13.31
N LEU A 79 12.15 13.31 13.34
CA LEU A 79 11.59 12.06 13.83
C LEU A 79 11.26 12.14 15.33
N LYS A 80 12.09 12.75 16.15
CA LYS A 80 11.85 12.88 17.60
C LYS A 80 10.67 13.78 17.95
N ILE A 81 10.37 14.80 17.15
CA ILE A 81 9.31 15.78 17.41
C ILE A 81 7.98 15.35 16.72
N GLY A 82 8.05 14.76 15.54
CA GLY A 82 6.87 14.40 14.72
C GLY A 82 6.27 13.03 14.98
N VAL A 83 7.07 12.11 15.50
CA VAL A 83 6.71 10.69 15.61
C VAL A 83 5.59 10.43 16.63
N VAL A 84 5.44 11.25 17.65
CA VAL A 84 4.41 11.05 18.68
C VAL A 84 3.01 11.42 18.19
N LYS A 85 2.88 12.48 17.37
CA LYS A 85 1.59 12.95 16.83
C LYS A 85 1.42 12.51 15.40
N GLN A 86 0.35 11.78 15.12
CA GLN A 86 0.02 11.28 13.78
C GLN A 86 -1.28 11.89 13.28
N GLN A 87 -1.35 12.11 11.98
CA GLN A 87 -2.59 12.38 11.26
C GLN A 87 -2.94 11.15 10.42
N LEU A 88 -4.18 10.72 10.46
CA LEU A 88 -4.68 9.61 9.65
C LEU A 88 -5.42 10.14 8.43
N TYR A 89 -5.10 9.63 7.27
CA TYR A 89 -5.84 9.81 6.03
C TYR A 89 -6.59 8.52 5.73
N SER A 90 -7.92 8.55 5.81
CA SER A 90 -8.74 7.35 5.76
C SER A 90 -9.77 7.41 4.64
N ASP A 91 -9.89 6.31 3.89
CA ASP A 91 -10.88 6.14 2.84
C ASP A 91 -11.31 4.68 2.71
N VAL A 92 -12.47 4.45 2.08
CA VAL A 92 -13.04 3.13 1.85
C VAL A 92 -12.57 2.57 0.52
N MET A 93 -11.78 1.51 0.59
CA MET A 93 -11.37 0.75 -0.57
C MET A 93 -12.39 -0.35 -0.90
N HIS A 94 -12.92 -0.34 -2.12
CA HIS A 94 -13.72 -1.43 -2.66
C HIS A 94 -12.83 -2.38 -3.46
N CYS A 95 -12.92 -3.67 -3.15
CA CYS A 95 -12.20 -4.73 -3.85
C CYS A 95 -13.11 -5.94 -4.03
N ASP A 96 -13.48 -6.23 -5.28
CA ASP A 96 -14.52 -7.17 -5.64
C ASP A 96 -15.81 -6.84 -4.82
N ASP A 97 -16.42 -7.81 -4.15
CA ASP A 97 -17.60 -7.61 -3.31
C ASP A 97 -17.27 -7.25 -1.84
N ARG A 98 -16.01 -6.94 -1.54
CA ARG A 98 -15.52 -6.63 -0.19
C ARG A 98 -15.11 -5.19 -0.06
N LYS A 99 -15.23 -4.69 1.17
CA LYS A 99 -14.88 -3.33 1.53
C LYS A 99 -13.85 -3.33 2.64
N PHE A 100 -12.94 -2.36 2.60
CA PHE A 100 -11.88 -2.19 3.59
C PHE A 100 -11.78 -0.71 3.95
N LEU A 101 -11.69 -0.39 5.22
CA LEU A 101 -11.21 0.92 5.63
C LEU A 101 -9.69 0.91 5.52
N VAL A 102 -9.13 1.79 4.70
CA VAL A 102 -7.68 1.97 4.56
C VAL A 102 -7.31 3.29 5.19
N SER A 103 -6.30 3.28 6.05
CA SER A 103 -5.76 4.49 6.67
C SER A 103 -4.26 4.58 6.49
N VAL A 104 -3.77 5.78 6.24
CA VAL A 104 -2.35 6.10 6.15
C VAL A 104 -2.00 7.09 7.27
N ALA A 105 -1.06 6.70 8.13
CA ALA A 105 -0.57 7.56 9.21
C ALA A 105 0.61 8.41 8.72
N GLU A 106 0.51 9.72 8.83
CA GLU A 106 1.58 10.66 8.54
C GLU A 106 2.04 11.36 9.83
N PRO A 107 3.35 11.59 10.02
CA PRO A 107 4.46 11.39 9.08
C PRO A 107 5.09 9.98 9.12
N LEU A 108 4.50 9.02 9.84
CA LEU A 108 5.05 7.67 9.98
C LEU A 108 5.00 6.84 8.68
N HIS A 109 4.15 7.23 7.72
CA HIS A 109 3.91 6.54 6.44
C HIS A 109 3.42 5.09 6.59
N VAL A 110 2.85 4.73 7.73
CA VAL A 110 2.28 3.41 7.97
C VAL A 110 0.87 3.34 7.38
N THR A 111 0.63 2.27 6.65
CA THR A 111 -0.69 1.97 6.09
C THR A 111 -1.33 0.86 6.89
N MET A 112 -2.62 1.00 7.19
CA MET A 112 -3.43 0.00 7.88
C MET A 112 -4.68 -0.28 7.07
N SER A 113 -5.21 -1.50 7.14
CA SER A 113 -6.46 -1.86 6.49
C SER A 113 -7.26 -2.81 7.36
N THR A 114 -8.56 -2.51 7.53
CA THR A 114 -9.50 -3.37 8.26
C THR A 114 -10.70 -3.67 7.36
N PRO A 115 -11.09 -4.95 7.19
CA PRO A 115 -12.27 -5.31 6.43
C PRO A 115 -13.53 -4.78 7.14
N ILE A 116 -14.46 -4.25 6.36
CA ILE A 116 -15.76 -3.76 6.85
C ILE A 116 -16.90 -4.44 6.07
N GLU A 117 -17.96 -4.79 6.76
CA GLU A 117 -19.12 -5.41 6.12
C GLU A 117 -19.97 -4.35 5.39
N ARG A 118 -20.14 -3.19 6.02
CA ARG A 118 -21.00 -2.10 5.53
C ARG A 118 -20.39 -0.75 5.86
N GLU A 119 -20.68 0.24 5.04
CA GLU A 119 -20.26 1.64 5.27
C GLU A 119 -21.23 2.35 6.24
N THR A 120 -21.40 1.75 7.42
CA THR A 120 -22.21 2.33 8.50
C THR A 120 -21.31 3.04 9.51
N VAL A 121 -21.87 4.02 10.22
CA VAL A 121 -21.18 4.72 11.32
C VAL A 121 -20.54 3.73 12.31
N HIS A 122 -21.23 2.64 12.61
CA HIS A 122 -20.73 1.63 13.54
C HIS A 122 -19.51 0.89 12.97
N CYS A 123 -19.61 0.32 11.75
CA CYS A 123 -18.52 -0.46 11.15
C CYS A 123 -17.27 0.41 10.89
N LEU A 124 -17.47 1.59 10.32
CA LEU A 124 -16.38 2.54 10.06
C LEU A 124 -15.75 3.05 11.37
N GLY A 125 -16.59 3.35 12.37
CA GLY A 125 -16.10 3.79 13.68
C GLY A 125 -15.31 2.71 14.42
N THR A 126 -15.70 1.45 14.31
CA THR A 126 -14.97 0.33 14.92
C THR A 126 -13.62 0.12 14.21
N ALA A 127 -13.59 0.11 12.88
CA ALA A 127 -12.36 -0.04 12.12
C ALA A 127 -11.39 1.13 12.34
N LEU A 128 -11.91 2.36 12.40
CA LEU A 128 -11.08 3.54 12.68
C LEU A 128 -10.54 3.52 14.12
N GLN A 129 -11.34 3.08 15.09
CA GLN A 129 -10.88 2.90 16.47
C GLN A 129 -9.73 1.90 16.55
N GLU A 130 -9.83 0.78 15.85
CA GLU A 130 -8.78 -0.23 15.76
C GLU A 130 -7.47 0.36 15.24
N HIS A 131 -7.52 1.19 14.17
CA HIS A 131 -6.34 1.87 13.64
C HIS A 131 -5.73 2.85 14.66
N ILE A 132 -6.57 3.65 15.33
CA ILE A 132 -6.13 4.59 16.37
C ILE A 132 -5.49 3.85 17.54
N ASP A 133 -6.09 2.76 17.99
CA ASP A 133 -5.59 1.97 19.12
C ASP A 133 -4.29 1.26 18.76
N THR A 134 -4.16 0.73 17.53
CA THR A 134 -2.92 0.14 17.02
C THR A 134 -1.76 1.14 17.06
N LEU A 135 -1.98 2.38 16.67
CA LEU A 135 -0.96 3.43 16.75
C LEU A 135 -0.66 3.78 18.21
N ARG A 136 -1.69 3.89 19.07
CA ARG A 136 -1.54 4.20 20.48
C ARG A 136 -0.74 3.14 21.22
N GLU A 137 -0.95 1.87 20.96
CA GLU A 137 -0.18 0.75 21.53
C GLU A 137 1.31 0.82 21.17
N LYS A 138 1.63 1.42 20.03
CA LYS A 138 3.02 1.66 19.59
C LYS A 138 3.59 3.00 20.09
N GLY A 139 2.88 3.73 20.93
CA GLY A 139 3.31 5.01 21.49
C GLY A 139 3.01 6.23 20.63
N PHE A 140 2.23 6.08 19.56
CA PHE A 140 1.83 7.18 18.68
C PHE A 140 0.44 7.70 19.04
N ASN A 141 0.26 9.02 18.97
CA ASN A 141 -1.01 9.67 19.27
C ASN A 141 -1.65 10.23 17.99
N THR A 142 -2.81 9.76 17.63
CA THR A 142 -3.59 10.27 16.50
C THR A 142 -4.30 11.57 16.93
N VAL A 143 -3.92 12.69 16.33
CA VAL A 143 -4.50 14.00 16.66
C VAL A 143 -5.62 14.39 15.69
N ARG A 144 -5.56 13.92 14.46
CA ARG A 144 -6.55 14.24 13.42
C ARG A 144 -6.77 13.08 12.47
N VAL A 145 -8.00 12.92 12.00
CA VAL A 145 -8.38 12.00 10.94
C VAL A 145 -8.99 12.80 9.79
N HIS A 146 -8.36 12.71 8.63
CA HIS A 146 -8.86 13.27 7.38
C HIS A 146 -9.62 12.20 6.62
N CYS A 147 -10.83 12.48 6.22
CA CYS A 147 -11.67 11.56 5.47
C CYS A 147 -12.57 12.30 4.47
N ASP A 148 -13.05 11.58 3.46
CA ASP A 148 -14.05 12.10 2.53
C ASP A 148 -15.34 12.49 3.26
N PRO A 149 -16.10 13.49 2.78
CA PRO A 149 -17.35 13.93 3.37
C PRO A 149 -18.45 12.89 3.12
N GLN A 150 -18.28 11.70 3.69
CA GLN A 150 -19.30 10.68 3.76
C GLN A 150 -20.09 10.86 5.05
N ARG A 151 -21.43 10.87 4.97
CA ARG A 151 -22.33 11.05 6.13
C ARG A 151 -21.97 10.15 7.32
N ALA A 152 -21.48 8.92 7.04
CA ALA A 152 -21.11 7.97 8.08
C ALA A 152 -19.82 8.37 8.81
N LEU A 153 -18.87 9.01 8.14
CA LEU A 153 -17.63 9.50 8.75
C LEU A 153 -17.85 10.85 9.46
N GLU A 154 -18.66 11.73 8.89
CA GLU A 154 -19.08 12.98 9.55
C GLU A 154 -19.75 12.72 10.90
N ALA A 155 -20.60 11.67 10.98
CA ALA A 155 -21.28 11.28 12.21
C ALA A 155 -20.35 10.70 13.29
N LEU A 156 -19.07 10.47 12.99
CA LEU A 156 -18.04 10.05 13.95
C LEU A 156 -17.40 11.23 14.69
N SER A 157 -17.72 12.46 14.32
CA SER A 157 -17.21 13.66 15.00
C SER A 157 -17.51 13.62 16.49
N GLY A 158 -16.50 13.85 17.33
CA GLY A 158 -16.62 13.79 18.79
C GLY A 158 -16.63 12.36 19.39
N ARG A 159 -16.60 11.29 18.61
CA ARG A 159 -16.58 9.91 19.11
C ARG A 159 -15.21 9.50 19.66
N PHE A 160 -14.13 10.09 19.18
CA PHE A 160 -12.76 9.74 19.55
C PHE A 160 -12.17 10.84 20.45
N PRO A 161 -12.05 10.62 21.77
CA PRO A 161 -11.48 11.62 22.67
C PRO A 161 -10.04 12.00 22.27
N GLY A 162 -9.80 13.30 22.08
CA GLY A 162 -8.48 13.80 21.71
C GLY A 162 -8.10 13.69 20.22
N THR A 163 -8.99 13.16 19.38
CA THR A 163 -8.81 13.05 17.93
C THR A 163 -9.89 13.87 17.21
N GLU A 164 -9.49 14.83 16.38
CA GLU A 164 -10.38 15.62 15.54
C GLU A 164 -10.71 14.85 14.25
N ILE A 165 -11.98 14.79 13.87
CA ILE A 165 -12.40 14.29 12.54
C ILE A 165 -12.54 15.51 11.63
N ASP A 166 -11.74 15.53 10.58
CA ASP A 166 -11.72 16.58 9.57
C ASP A 166 -12.26 16.01 8.24
N THR A 167 -13.48 16.40 7.92
CA THR A 167 -14.13 16.04 6.65
C THR A 167 -13.91 17.17 5.65
N GLN A 168 -12.72 17.27 5.10
CA GLN A 168 -12.43 18.28 4.10
C GLN A 168 -12.99 17.90 2.73
N GLY A 169 -13.56 18.90 2.06
CA GLY A 169 -14.06 18.75 0.69
C GLY A 169 -12.97 18.25 -0.27
N ALA A 170 -13.38 17.42 -1.19
CA ALA A 170 -12.56 16.76 -2.20
C ALA A 170 -11.51 17.70 -2.84
N GLY A 171 -10.26 17.57 -2.48
CA GLY A 171 -9.25 18.37 -3.16
C GLY A 171 -7.81 17.94 -2.93
N ASP A 172 -7.25 18.19 -1.77
CA ASP A 172 -5.79 18.13 -1.64
C ASP A 172 -5.23 17.03 -0.71
N HIS A 173 -5.96 16.60 0.29
CA HIS A 173 -5.40 15.74 1.32
C HIS A 173 -5.66 14.24 1.14
N LEU A 174 -6.69 13.87 0.42
CA LEU A 174 -7.04 12.47 0.16
C LEU A 174 -6.15 11.79 -0.88
N SER A 175 -5.39 12.57 -1.66
CA SER A 175 -4.43 12.05 -2.64
C SER A 175 -3.42 11.05 -2.03
N ILE A 176 -3.15 11.13 -0.71
CA ILE A 176 -2.23 10.21 -0.01
C ILE A 176 -2.86 8.82 0.09
N VAL A 177 -4.06 8.74 0.65
CA VAL A 177 -4.77 7.45 0.81
C VAL A 177 -5.20 6.88 -0.54
N ASP A 178 -5.66 7.70 -1.48
CA ASP A 178 -5.99 7.28 -2.85
C ASP A 178 -4.82 6.65 -3.58
N ASN A 179 -3.64 7.26 -3.49
CA ASN A 179 -2.42 6.72 -4.06
C ASN A 179 -2.06 5.37 -3.43
N LYS A 180 -2.25 5.21 -2.12
CA LYS A 180 -2.02 3.93 -1.44
C LYS A 180 -3.03 2.88 -1.87
N ILE A 181 -4.32 3.20 -1.88
CA ILE A 181 -5.39 2.31 -2.36
C ILE A 181 -5.11 1.85 -3.79
N ARG A 182 -4.71 2.77 -4.67
CA ARG A 182 -4.33 2.42 -6.05
C ARG A 182 -3.18 1.42 -6.07
N ARG A 183 -2.12 1.63 -5.28
CA ARG A 183 -0.96 0.73 -5.20
C ARG A 183 -1.33 -0.64 -4.65
N ILE A 184 -2.16 -0.68 -3.59
CA ILE A 184 -2.68 -1.93 -3.05
C ILE A 184 -3.40 -2.71 -4.15
N LYS A 185 -4.32 -2.07 -4.88
CA LYS A 185 -5.06 -2.69 -5.99
C LYS A 185 -4.14 -3.13 -7.15
N GLU A 186 -3.09 -2.39 -7.45
CA GLU A 186 -2.09 -2.76 -8.44
C GLU A 186 -1.32 -4.02 -8.02
N LEU A 187 -0.83 -4.05 -6.78
CA LEU A 187 -0.12 -5.20 -6.24
C LEU A 187 -1.02 -6.46 -6.18
N MET A 188 -2.26 -6.29 -5.71
CA MET A 188 -3.24 -7.38 -5.72
C MET A 188 -3.46 -7.96 -7.12
N ARG A 189 -3.56 -7.11 -8.16
CA ARG A 189 -3.69 -7.57 -9.55
C ARG A 189 -2.46 -8.33 -10.02
N CYS A 190 -1.26 -7.85 -9.67
CA CYS A 190 -0.01 -8.54 -10.01
C CYS A 190 0.04 -9.93 -9.36
N VAL A 191 -0.24 -10.02 -8.06
CA VAL A 191 -0.26 -11.30 -7.34
C VAL A 191 -1.29 -12.24 -7.94
N ARG A 192 -2.53 -11.78 -8.19
CA ARG A 192 -3.58 -12.61 -8.80
C ARG A 192 -3.21 -13.11 -10.20
N SER A 193 -2.50 -12.29 -10.99
CA SER A 193 -2.05 -12.68 -12.34
C SER A 193 -0.89 -13.67 -12.33
N ASP A 194 -0.11 -13.70 -11.25
CA ASP A 194 1.03 -14.62 -11.08
C ASP A 194 0.60 -16.00 -10.51
N LEU A 195 -0.62 -16.11 -10.00
CA LEU A 195 -1.14 -17.39 -9.52
C LEU A 195 -1.51 -18.30 -10.69
N PRO A 196 -1.13 -19.60 -10.63
CA PRO A 196 -1.48 -20.58 -11.66
C PRO A 196 -2.94 -21.07 -11.57
N TRP A 197 -3.72 -20.55 -10.63
CA TRP A 197 -5.10 -20.89 -10.36
C TRP A 197 -5.93 -19.65 -10.01
N PRO A 198 -7.25 -19.66 -10.27
CA PRO A 198 -8.12 -18.54 -9.90
C PRO A 198 -8.21 -18.41 -8.38
N MET A 199 -7.89 -17.21 -7.86
CA MET A 199 -7.93 -16.95 -6.43
C MET A 199 -9.36 -17.00 -5.88
N PRO A 200 -9.62 -17.78 -4.81
CA PRO A 200 -10.92 -17.80 -4.16
C PRO A 200 -11.24 -16.44 -3.51
N PRO A 201 -12.50 -15.97 -3.55
CA PRO A 201 -12.90 -14.72 -2.89
C PRO A 201 -12.63 -14.69 -1.37
N SER A 202 -12.55 -15.85 -0.73
CA SER A 202 -12.22 -15.97 0.69
C SER A 202 -10.81 -15.48 1.04
N LEU A 203 -9.87 -15.51 0.09
CA LEU A 203 -8.48 -15.08 0.30
C LEU A 203 -8.24 -13.58 -0.02
N ILE A 204 -9.28 -12.82 -0.36
CA ILE A 204 -9.15 -11.38 -0.62
C ILE A 204 -8.65 -10.61 0.62
N PRO A 205 -9.13 -10.85 1.85
CA PRO A 205 -8.62 -10.15 3.01
C PRO A 205 -7.12 -10.39 3.25
N GLU A 206 -6.65 -11.61 3.09
CA GLU A 206 -5.25 -12.00 3.23
C GLU A 206 -4.39 -11.35 2.14
N LEU A 207 -4.92 -11.28 0.92
CA LEU A 207 -4.25 -10.59 -0.19
C LEU A 207 -4.15 -9.08 0.08
N VAL A 208 -5.18 -8.45 0.63
CA VAL A 208 -5.14 -7.03 1.03
C VAL A 208 -4.13 -6.85 2.15
N ALA A 209 -4.14 -7.71 3.18
CA ALA A 209 -3.16 -7.65 4.28
C ALA A 209 -1.71 -7.82 3.79
N TYR A 210 -1.49 -8.65 2.77
CA TYR A 210 -0.18 -8.78 2.12
C TYR A 210 0.23 -7.52 1.33
N ALA A 211 -0.74 -6.82 0.74
CA ALA A 211 -0.51 -5.67 -0.13
C ALA A 211 -0.37 -4.32 0.62
N VAL A 212 -0.73 -4.27 1.89
CA VAL A 212 -0.65 -3.08 2.78
C VAL A 212 0.73 -2.95 3.38
#